data_4e503301cd94501aba39bd68d8363f86
#
_entry.id   4e503301cd94501aba39bd68d8363f86
#
_cell.length_a   1.000
_cell.length_b   1.000
_cell.length_c   1.000
_cell.angle_alpha   90.00
_cell.angle_beta   90.00
_cell.angle_gamma   90.00
#
_symmetry.space_group_name_H-M   'P 1'
#
loop_
_entity.id
_entity.type
_entity.pdbx_description
1 polymer ?
#
loop_
_entity_poly.entity_id
_entity_poly.type
_entity_poly.pdbx_seq_one_letter_code
_entity_poly.pdbx_strand_id
1 'polypeptide(L)'
;MKLLHSDISTNLIIHNDLEYYVKSGYGGKDIKKWPFYKFIKIGIKENYELAHSLWVNWLVDEFFKYCLEAKSKGGMYQGSVHRFAIEHVKKNKHECWLNPSLLNRTNVKLGASVLVNRHIKLIHSIINKGYQINMDDPIMAVKTKDTYVLKGGHHRAAVVYILGYEKLPGVIVYSKPLWECRKWLIKIKKYLR
;
A
#
# COMPACT_ATOMS: atom_id res chain seq x y z
N MET A 1 24.72 2.47 11.34
CA MET A 1 23.24 2.64 11.32
C MET A 1 22.65 1.49 12.12
N LYS A 2 22.03 1.74 13.28
CA LYS A 2 21.32 0.69 14.04
C LYS A 2 19.96 0.47 13.40
N LEU A 3 19.73 -0.70 12.84
CA LEU A 3 18.38 -1.19 12.52
C LEU A 3 17.76 -1.64 13.84
N LEU A 4 16.78 -0.90 14.31
CA LEU A 4 16.05 -1.26 15.52
C LEU A 4 14.72 -1.88 15.09
N HIS A 5 14.53 -3.15 15.46
CA HIS A 5 13.18 -3.71 15.51
C HIS A 5 12.48 -3.06 16.70
N SER A 6 11.40 -2.34 16.43
CA SER A 6 10.66 -1.61 17.44
C SER A 6 9.17 -1.87 17.31
N ASP A 7 8.52 -1.98 18.45
CA ASP A 7 7.07 -1.90 18.53
C ASP A 7 6.68 -0.43 18.59
N ILE A 8 5.99 0.03 17.57
CA ILE A 8 5.64 1.44 17.42
C ILE A 8 4.17 1.64 17.82
N SER A 9 3.90 2.62 18.68
CA SER A 9 2.53 3.03 18.97
C SER A 9 1.80 3.42 17.68
N THR A 10 0.61 2.87 17.48
CA THR A 10 -0.22 3.13 16.30
C THR A 10 -0.60 4.61 16.15
N ASN A 11 -0.66 5.35 17.25
CA ASN A 11 -0.95 6.78 17.26
C ASN A 11 0.20 7.66 16.74
N LEU A 12 1.41 7.10 16.62
CA LEU A 12 2.59 7.82 16.15
C LEU A 12 2.92 7.55 14.69
N ILE A 13 2.09 6.75 14.00
CA ILE A 13 2.34 6.33 12.63
C ILE A 13 1.74 7.33 11.65
N ILE A 14 2.52 7.70 10.63
CA ILE A 14 2.09 8.54 9.52
C ILE A 14 2.20 7.74 8.22
N HIS A 15 1.18 7.83 7.38
CA HIS A 15 1.24 7.33 6.00
C HIS A 15 2.29 8.11 5.22
N ASN A 16 3.13 7.41 4.45
CA ASN A 16 4.02 8.08 3.51
C ASN A 16 3.21 8.51 2.30
N ASP A 17 2.73 9.74 2.37
CA ASP A 17 1.85 10.28 1.36
C ASP A 17 2.60 10.41 0.04
N LEU A 18 2.19 9.66 -0.95
CA LEU A 18 2.41 10.09 -2.32
C LEU A 18 1.69 11.44 -2.45
N GLU A 19 2.35 12.43 -2.99
CA GLU A 19 1.83 13.80 -3.17
C GLU A 19 0.39 13.85 -3.70
N TYR A 20 0.03 12.86 -4.51
CA TYR A 20 -1.31 12.62 -5.04
C TYR A 20 -2.37 12.38 -3.96
N TYR A 21 -2.10 11.54 -2.96
CA TYR A 21 -3.07 11.26 -1.89
C TYR A 21 -3.28 12.45 -0.98
N VAL A 22 -2.24 13.24 -0.73
CA VAL A 22 -2.33 14.48 0.05
C VAL A 22 -3.27 15.47 -0.65
N LYS A 23 -3.12 15.68 -1.97
CA LYS A 23 -3.98 16.54 -2.78
C LYS A 23 -5.43 16.08 -2.82
N SER A 24 -5.67 14.77 -2.68
CA SER A 24 -7.01 14.18 -2.65
C SER A 24 -7.62 14.14 -1.23
N GLY A 25 -6.96 14.71 -0.23
CA GLY A 25 -7.43 14.73 1.16
C GLY A 25 -7.25 13.41 1.92
N TYR A 26 -6.48 12.47 1.36
CA TYR A 26 -6.17 11.20 2.00
C TYR A 26 -4.75 11.20 2.59
N GLY A 27 -4.58 10.41 3.66
CA GLY A 27 -3.25 10.21 4.25
C GLY A 27 -2.99 11.00 5.52
N GLY A 28 -1.72 11.22 5.83
CA GLY A 28 -1.28 11.95 7.01
C GLY A 28 -1.26 11.13 8.29
N LYS A 29 -1.38 11.81 9.44
CA LYS A 29 -1.26 11.21 10.78
C LYS A 29 -2.45 10.35 11.18
N ASP A 30 -3.62 10.63 10.63
CA ASP A 30 -4.84 9.92 10.97
C ASP A 30 -5.04 8.71 10.08
N ILE A 31 -4.83 7.50 10.63
CA ILE A 31 -5.02 6.24 9.92
C ILE A 31 -6.44 6.13 9.34
N LYS A 32 -7.45 6.72 9.99
CA LYS A 32 -8.83 6.70 9.51
C LYS A 32 -9.02 7.44 8.18
N LYS A 33 -8.11 8.36 7.86
CA LYS A 33 -8.09 9.08 6.58
C LYS A 33 -7.29 8.39 5.49
N TRP A 34 -6.69 7.24 5.76
CA TRP A 34 -5.97 6.49 4.73
C TRP A 34 -6.96 5.93 3.70
N PRO A 35 -6.59 5.94 2.39
CA PRO A 35 -7.54 5.65 1.31
C PRO A 35 -8.27 4.33 1.44
N PHE A 36 -7.57 3.30 1.92
CA PHE A 36 -8.07 1.94 2.04
C PHE A 36 -8.67 1.60 3.41
N TYR A 37 -8.55 2.49 4.40
CA TYR A 37 -9.03 2.24 5.78
C TYR A 37 -10.51 1.86 5.82
N LYS A 38 -11.37 2.61 5.11
CA LYS A 38 -12.81 2.37 5.08
C LYS A 38 -13.16 0.98 4.55
N PHE A 39 -12.46 0.50 3.53
CA PHE A 39 -12.73 -0.81 2.92
C PHE A 39 -12.29 -1.95 3.84
N ILE A 40 -11.12 -1.80 4.49
CA ILE A 40 -10.64 -2.76 5.49
C ILE A 40 -11.63 -2.83 6.65
N LYS A 41 -12.11 -1.67 7.13
CA LYS A 41 -13.08 -1.60 8.23
C LYS A 41 -14.40 -2.28 7.87
N ILE A 42 -14.94 -2.03 6.67
CA ILE A 42 -16.15 -2.71 6.17
C ILE A 42 -15.91 -4.23 6.12
N GLY A 43 -14.78 -4.68 5.56
CA GLY A 43 -14.45 -6.10 5.48
C GLY A 43 -14.42 -6.77 6.86
N ILE A 44 -13.75 -6.15 7.84
CA ILE A 44 -13.62 -6.72 9.18
C ILE A 44 -14.93 -6.71 9.96
N LYS A 45 -15.73 -5.64 9.85
CA LYS A 45 -16.89 -5.41 10.72
C LYS A 45 -18.23 -5.82 10.11
N GLU A 46 -18.32 -5.88 8.79
CA GLU A 46 -19.59 -6.03 8.09
C GLU A 46 -19.55 -7.22 7.12
N ASN A 47 -18.92 -7.05 5.95
CA ASN A 47 -18.94 -8.03 4.88
C ASN A 47 -17.75 -7.87 3.93
N TYR A 48 -17.02 -8.98 3.70
CA TYR A 48 -15.86 -8.97 2.80
C TYR A 48 -16.22 -8.81 1.33
N GLU A 49 -17.37 -9.33 0.88
CA GLU A 49 -17.79 -9.20 -0.52
C GLU A 49 -18.17 -7.76 -0.83
N LEU A 50 -18.87 -7.09 0.10
CA LEU A 50 -19.18 -5.68 0.00
C LEU A 50 -17.89 -4.84 -0.01
N ALA A 51 -16.97 -5.11 0.91
CA ALA A 51 -15.68 -4.43 0.96
C ALA A 51 -14.88 -4.61 -0.34
N HIS A 52 -14.85 -5.83 -0.88
CA HIS A 52 -14.21 -6.16 -2.14
C HIS A 52 -14.80 -5.33 -3.29
N SER A 53 -16.12 -5.36 -3.45
CA SER A 53 -16.80 -4.66 -4.53
C SER A 53 -16.56 -3.15 -4.48
N LEU A 54 -16.73 -2.53 -3.32
CA LEU A 54 -16.51 -1.10 -3.12
C LEU A 54 -15.05 -0.71 -3.36
N TRP A 55 -14.10 -1.52 -2.87
CA TRP A 55 -12.68 -1.24 -3.03
C TRP A 55 -12.21 -1.38 -4.47
N VAL A 56 -12.67 -2.42 -5.17
CA VAL A 56 -12.39 -2.61 -6.60
C VAL A 56 -12.91 -1.42 -7.41
N ASN A 57 -14.16 -1.00 -7.21
CA ASN A 57 -14.74 0.12 -7.93
C ASN A 57 -13.96 1.42 -7.67
N TRP A 58 -13.62 1.70 -6.41
CA TRP A 58 -12.81 2.86 -6.06
C TRP A 58 -11.43 2.83 -6.75
N LEU A 59 -10.74 1.68 -6.76
CA LEU A 59 -9.44 1.56 -7.43
C LEU A 59 -9.54 1.76 -8.94
N VAL A 60 -10.63 1.31 -9.57
CA VAL A 60 -10.87 1.52 -11.00
C VAL A 60 -11.05 3.01 -11.29
N ASP A 61 -11.87 3.70 -10.51
CA ASP A 61 -12.15 5.11 -10.71
C ASP A 61 -10.90 5.98 -10.45
N GLU A 62 -10.14 5.70 -9.38
CA GLU A 62 -8.87 6.36 -9.10
C GLU A 62 -7.82 6.09 -10.18
N PHE A 63 -7.78 4.87 -10.74
CA PHE A 63 -6.89 4.54 -11.84
C PHE A 63 -7.11 5.44 -13.05
N PHE A 64 -8.37 5.55 -13.53
CA PHE A 64 -8.68 6.37 -14.70
C PHE A 64 -8.46 7.85 -14.44
N LYS A 65 -8.85 8.35 -13.27
CA LYS A 65 -8.57 9.73 -12.86
C LYS A 65 -7.07 10.03 -12.89
N TYR A 66 -6.26 9.14 -12.30
CA TYR A 66 -4.81 9.32 -12.26
C TYR A 66 -4.16 9.20 -13.65
N CYS A 67 -4.60 8.27 -14.49
CA CYS A 67 -4.09 8.12 -15.85
C CYS A 67 -4.36 9.36 -16.71
N LEU A 68 -5.52 9.98 -16.56
CA LEU A 68 -5.85 11.23 -17.25
C LEU A 68 -4.93 12.37 -16.79
N GLU A 69 -4.70 12.50 -15.49
CA GLU A 69 -3.79 13.51 -14.94
C GLU A 69 -2.33 13.27 -15.37
N ALA A 70 -1.87 12.01 -15.33
CA ALA A 70 -0.52 11.65 -15.75
C ALA A 70 -0.27 11.92 -17.23
N LYS A 71 -1.26 11.62 -18.09
CA LYS A 71 -1.20 11.90 -19.53
C LYS A 71 -1.07 13.39 -19.80
N SER A 72 -1.82 14.22 -19.10
CA SER A 72 -1.76 15.68 -19.24
C SER A 72 -0.40 16.27 -18.83
N LYS A 73 0.35 15.57 -17.97
CA LYS A 73 1.67 15.97 -17.44
C LYS A 73 2.84 15.24 -18.10
N GLY A 74 2.60 14.40 -19.11
CA GLY A 74 3.65 13.61 -19.79
C GLY A 74 4.29 12.52 -18.91
N GLY A 75 3.64 12.13 -17.82
CA GLY A 75 4.15 11.11 -16.88
C GLY A 75 3.68 9.69 -17.20
N MET A 76 4.47 8.69 -16.82
CA MET A 76 4.07 7.29 -16.83
C MET A 76 3.47 6.89 -15.48
N TYR A 77 2.33 6.19 -15.51
CA TYR A 77 1.73 5.59 -14.32
C TYR A 77 2.29 4.18 -14.09
N GLN A 78 2.80 3.91 -12.89
CA GLN A 78 3.34 2.61 -12.49
C GLN A 78 2.74 2.13 -11.16
N GLY A 79 1.43 2.14 -11.05
CA GLY A 79 0.73 1.65 -9.86
C GLY A 79 0.52 0.12 -9.87
N SER A 80 0.23 -0.42 -8.69
CA SER A 80 -0.04 -1.87 -8.55
C SER A 80 -1.22 -2.32 -9.40
N VAL A 81 -2.27 -1.52 -9.52
CA VAL A 81 -3.44 -1.82 -10.37
C VAL A 81 -3.03 -1.93 -11.83
N HIS A 82 -2.20 -1.00 -12.32
CA HIS A 82 -1.67 -1.02 -13.68
C HIS A 82 -0.95 -2.34 -13.99
N ARG A 83 0.00 -2.74 -13.11
CA ARG A 83 0.76 -3.98 -13.27
C ARG A 83 -0.14 -5.20 -13.38
N PHE A 84 -1.14 -5.33 -12.51
CA PHE A 84 -2.07 -6.46 -12.58
C PHE A 84 -3.03 -6.37 -13.75
N ALA A 85 -3.47 -5.16 -14.15
CA ALA A 85 -4.35 -4.98 -15.30
C ALA A 85 -3.72 -5.47 -16.61
N ILE A 86 -2.42 -5.22 -16.81
CA ILE A 86 -1.67 -5.64 -18.01
C ILE A 86 -1.63 -7.17 -18.14
N GLU A 87 -1.62 -7.91 -17.04
CA GLU A 87 -1.66 -9.38 -17.05
C GLU A 87 -2.90 -9.91 -17.79
N HIS A 88 -4.00 -9.14 -17.79
CA HIS A 88 -5.26 -9.49 -18.42
C HIS A 88 -5.41 -8.97 -19.86
N VAL A 89 -4.41 -8.30 -20.43
CA VAL A 89 -4.42 -7.83 -21.82
C VAL A 89 -3.93 -8.97 -22.73
N LYS A 90 -4.74 -9.33 -23.74
CA LYS A 90 -4.38 -10.41 -24.67
C LYS A 90 -3.36 -9.98 -25.72
N LYS A 91 -3.40 -8.72 -26.16
CA LYS A 91 -2.51 -8.15 -27.18
C LYS A 91 -1.95 -6.81 -26.67
N ASN A 92 -0.85 -6.34 -27.25
CA ASN A 92 -0.29 -5.02 -27.00
C ASN A 92 0.09 -4.73 -25.51
N LYS A 93 0.51 -5.75 -24.76
CA LYS A 93 0.91 -5.58 -23.34
C LYS A 93 1.99 -4.52 -23.17
N HIS A 94 2.95 -4.46 -24.08
CA HIS A 94 4.05 -3.49 -24.04
C HIS A 94 3.53 -2.06 -24.23
N GLU A 95 2.62 -1.82 -25.18
CA GLU A 95 2.00 -0.51 -25.40
C GLU A 95 1.18 -0.07 -24.20
N CYS A 96 0.38 -0.98 -23.63
CA CYS A 96 -0.39 -0.70 -22.40
C CYS A 96 0.53 -0.43 -21.22
N TRP A 97 1.72 -1.02 -21.16
CA TRP A 97 2.73 -0.70 -20.15
C TRP A 97 3.21 0.75 -20.27
N LEU A 98 3.52 1.18 -21.50
CA LEU A 98 3.97 2.54 -21.79
C LEU A 98 2.85 3.57 -21.71
N ASN A 99 1.64 3.17 -22.10
CA ASN A 99 0.46 4.05 -22.13
C ASN A 99 -0.74 3.39 -21.43
N PRO A 100 -0.88 3.58 -20.11
CA PRO A 100 -1.98 3.01 -19.33
C PRO A 100 -3.38 3.41 -19.79
N SER A 101 -3.51 4.52 -20.54
CA SER A 101 -4.81 4.95 -21.07
C SER A 101 -5.39 4.01 -22.14
N LEU A 102 -4.58 3.07 -22.65
CA LEU A 102 -5.01 2.02 -23.57
C LEU A 102 -5.73 0.86 -22.85
N LEU A 103 -5.60 0.77 -21.52
CA LEU A 103 -6.31 -0.23 -20.73
C LEU A 103 -7.81 0.10 -20.68
N ASN A 104 -8.63 -0.88 -21.03
CA ASN A 104 -10.08 -0.73 -20.87
C ASN A 104 -10.51 -0.98 -19.42
N ARG A 105 -11.74 -0.58 -19.09
CA ARG A 105 -12.29 -0.70 -17.74
C ARG A 105 -12.33 -2.15 -17.23
N THR A 106 -12.55 -3.12 -18.12
CA THR A 106 -12.55 -4.54 -17.77
C THR A 106 -11.19 -5.02 -17.31
N ASN A 107 -10.11 -4.72 -18.06
CA ASN A 107 -8.74 -5.09 -17.66
C ASN A 107 -8.36 -4.46 -16.32
N VAL A 108 -8.68 -3.18 -16.14
CA VAL A 108 -8.40 -2.46 -14.90
C VAL A 108 -9.18 -3.06 -13.72
N LYS A 109 -10.45 -3.43 -13.92
CA LYS A 109 -11.28 -4.07 -12.90
C LYS A 109 -10.73 -5.44 -12.49
N LEU A 110 -10.27 -6.25 -13.46
CA LEU A 110 -9.62 -7.53 -13.17
C LEU A 110 -8.34 -7.34 -12.36
N GLY A 111 -7.48 -6.40 -12.77
CA GLY A 111 -6.25 -6.08 -12.04
C GLY A 111 -6.53 -5.56 -10.62
N ALA A 112 -7.51 -4.69 -10.45
CA ALA A 112 -7.95 -4.19 -9.15
C ALA A 112 -8.47 -5.32 -8.26
N SER A 113 -9.27 -6.26 -8.83
CA SER A 113 -9.78 -7.43 -8.11
C SER A 113 -8.65 -8.32 -7.59
N VAL A 114 -7.62 -8.60 -8.41
CA VAL A 114 -6.45 -9.36 -7.97
C VAL A 114 -5.76 -8.68 -6.78
N LEU A 115 -5.58 -7.37 -6.85
CA LEU A 115 -4.96 -6.60 -5.77
C LEU A 115 -5.79 -6.64 -4.48
N VAL A 116 -7.10 -6.39 -4.58
CA VAL A 116 -8.01 -6.39 -3.43
C VAL A 116 -8.08 -7.76 -2.78
N ASN A 117 -8.15 -8.84 -3.57
CA ASN A 117 -8.14 -10.21 -3.05
C ASN A 117 -6.87 -10.52 -2.25
N ARG A 118 -5.70 -10.00 -2.66
CA ARG A 118 -4.46 -10.12 -1.87
C ARG A 118 -4.59 -9.42 -0.52
N HIS A 119 -5.19 -8.24 -0.49
CA HIS A 119 -5.41 -7.52 0.76
C HIS A 119 -6.43 -8.20 1.67
N ILE A 120 -7.51 -8.74 1.12
CA ILE A 120 -8.51 -9.52 1.88
C ILE A 120 -7.85 -10.76 2.49
N LYS A 121 -7.05 -11.50 1.72
CA LYS A 121 -6.28 -12.65 2.26
C LYS A 121 -5.35 -12.24 3.40
N LEU A 122 -4.71 -11.08 3.30
CA LEU A 122 -3.89 -10.53 4.37
C LEU A 122 -4.73 -10.23 5.62
N ILE A 123 -5.90 -9.60 5.47
CA ILE A 123 -6.82 -9.29 6.56
C ILE A 123 -7.23 -10.59 7.28
N HIS A 124 -7.68 -11.60 6.53
CA HIS A 124 -8.03 -12.90 7.07
C HIS A 124 -6.87 -13.57 7.82
N SER A 125 -5.66 -13.48 7.26
CA SER A 125 -4.48 -14.03 7.90
C SER A 125 -4.21 -13.39 9.27
N ILE A 126 -4.31 -12.05 9.33
CA ILE A 126 -4.07 -11.31 10.59
C ILE A 126 -5.18 -11.60 11.61
N ILE A 127 -6.44 -11.70 11.19
CA ILE A 127 -7.56 -12.01 12.08
C ILE A 127 -7.42 -13.40 12.67
N ASN A 128 -7.12 -14.41 11.84
CA ASN A 128 -7.14 -15.80 12.24
C ASN A 128 -5.87 -16.24 12.99
N LYS A 129 -4.72 -15.65 12.67
CA LYS A 129 -3.40 -16.07 13.20
C LYS A 129 -2.75 -15.02 14.09
N GLY A 130 -3.39 -13.87 14.27
CA GLY A 130 -2.75 -12.68 14.80
C GLY A 130 -1.77 -12.05 13.80
N TYR A 131 -1.27 -10.87 14.15
CA TYR A 131 -0.24 -10.24 13.34
C TYR A 131 1.09 -11.00 13.49
N GLN A 132 1.60 -11.51 12.37
CA GLN A 132 2.89 -12.18 12.30
C GLN A 132 3.94 -11.26 11.68
N ILE A 133 5.11 -11.15 12.33
CA ILE A 133 6.25 -10.41 11.80
C ILE A 133 6.81 -11.20 10.61
N ASN A 134 6.76 -10.62 9.43
CA ASN A 134 7.37 -11.19 8.23
C ASN A 134 8.70 -10.51 7.95
N MET A 135 9.79 -11.24 8.14
CA MET A 135 11.15 -10.73 7.93
C MET A 135 11.51 -10.56 6.44
N ASP A 136 10.85 -11.30 5.53
CA ASP A 136 11.06 -11.18 4.09
C ASP A 136 10.38 -9.93 3.51
N ASP A 137 9.29 -9.49 4.16
CA ASP A 137 8.54 -8.27 3.82
C ASP A 137 8.22 -7.46 5.09
N PRO A 138 9.23 -6.90 5.77
CA PRO A 138 9.02 -6.20 7.02
C PRO A 138 8.28 -4.88 6.82
N ILE A 139 7.55 -4.45 7.85
CA ILE A 139 7.08 -3.07 7.90
C ILE A 139 8.27 -2.17 8.13
N MET A 140 8.38 -1.11 7.33
CA MET A 140 9.47 -0.15 7.40
C MET A 140 8.96 1.23 7.72
N ALA A 141 9.66 1.93 8.61
CA ALA A 141 9.35 3.31 8.97
C ALA A 141 10.62 4.16 9.09
N VAL A 142 10.47 5.45 8.84
CA VAL A 142 11.50 6.45 9.15
C VAL A 142 11.05 7.23 10.38
N LYS A 143 11.90 7.27 11.40
CA LYS A 143 11.65 8.07 12.59
C LYS A 143 11.86 9.56 12.26
N THR A 144 10.87 10.37 12.55
CA THR A 144 10.95 11.82 12.63
C THR A 144 11.06 12.23 14.11
N LYS A 145 11.00 13.53 14.44
CA LYS A 145 11.10 13.96 15.85
C LYS A 145 10.15 13.17 16.76
N ASP A 146 8.86 13.20 16.47
CA ASP A 146 7.81 12.67 17.36
C ASP A 146 6.93 11.61 16.71
N THR A 147 7.24 11.20 15.47
CA THR A 147 6.41 10.29 14.69
C THR A 147 7.21 9.33 13.84
N TYR A 148 6.53 8.36 13.24
CA TYR A 148 7.10 7.35 12.35
C TYR A 148 6.38 7.39 11.01
N VAL A 149 7.11 7.70 9.95
CA VAL A 149 6.59 7.71 8.59
C VAL A 149 6.75 6.33 7.96
N LEU A 150 5.66 5.61 7.75
CA LEU A 150 5.71 4.30 7.10
C LEU A 150 6.20 4.42 5.66
N LYS A 151 7.08 3.50 5.27
CA LYS A 151 7.59 3.34 3.90
C LYS A 151 7.12 2.04 3.24
N GLY A 152 6.47 1.18 4.01
CA GLY A 152 5.85 -0.05 3.58
C GLY A 152 4.93 -0.59 4.67
N GLY A 153 4.04 -1.54 4.32
CA GLY A 153 3.15 -2.20 5.27
C GLY A 153 1.93 -1.40 5.71
N HIS A 154 1.54 -0.37 4.96
CA HIS A 154 0.40 0.50 5.31
C HIS A 154 -0.91 -0.27 5.53
N HIS A 155 -1.22 -1.25 4.68
CA HIS A 155 -2.42 -2.09 4.84
C HIS A 155 -2.37 -2.89 6.15
N ARG A 156 -1.21 -3.48 6.47
CA ARG A 156 -0.99 -4.21 7.73
C ARG A 156 -1.19 -3.31 8.94
N ALA A 157 -0.62 -2.12 8.90
CA ALA A 157 -0.79 -1.13 9.97
C ALA A 157 -2.26 -0.73 10.18
N ALA A 158 -3.01 -0.55 9.09
CA ALA A 158 -4.45 -0.22 9.18
C ALA A 158 -5.26 -1.39 9.76
N VAL A 159 -4.98 -2.64 9.37
CA VAL A 159 -5.65 -3.82 9.94
C VAL A 159 -5.38 -3.93 11.44
N VAL A 160 -4.12 -3.85 11.85
CA VAL A 160 -3.69 -3.90 13.25
C VAL A 160 -4.38 -2.79 14.07
N TYR A 161 -4.44 -1.57 13.54
CA TYR A 161 -5.13 -0.46 14.17
C TYR A 161 -6.65 -0.70 14.33
N ILE A 162 -7.33 -1.22 13.28
CA ILE A 162 -8.78 -1.50 13.31
C ILE A 162 -9.10 -2.62 14.31
N LEU A 163 -8.20 -3.57 14.48
CA LEU A 163 -8.32 -4.66 15.46
C LEU A 163 -8.02 -4.21 16.91
N GLY A 164 -7.69 -2.94 17.13
CA GLY A 164 -7.48 -2.37 18.46
C GLY A 164 -6.09 -2.61 19.05
N TYR A 165 -5.11 -2.99 18.25
CA TYR A 165 -3.73 -3.07 18.75
C TYR A 165 -3.18 -1.68 19.03
N GLU A 166 -2.65 -1.49 20.23
CA GLU A 166 -2.00 -0.22 20.62
C GLU A 166 -0.65 -0.01 19.93
N LYS A 167 0.02 -1.10 19.56
CA LYS A 167 1.34 -1.09 18.93
C LYS A 167 1.35 -1.91 17.65
N LEU A 168 2.13 -1.45 16.69
CA LEU A 168 2.51 -2.17 15.48
C LEU A 168 3.85 -2.84 15.74
N PRO A 169 3.89 -4.18 15.92
CA PRO A 169 5.11 -4.86 16.33
C PRO A 169 6.07 -5.10 15.17
N GLY A 170 7.36 -5.24 15.49
CA GLY A 170 8.40 -5.68 14.55
C GLY A 170 8.70 -4.72 13.40
N VAL A 171 8.50 -3.42 13.60
CA VAL A 171 8.79 -2.42 12.57
C VAL A 171 10.29 -2.16 12.49
N ILE A 172 10.85 -2.19 11.27
CA ILE A 172 12.22 -1.77 11.03
C ILE A 172 12.26 -0.23 10.94
N VAL A 173 12.93 0.39 11.90
CA VAL A 173 13.02 1.84 12.00
C VAL A 173 14.37 2.33 11.50
N TYR A 174 14.31 3.32 10.61
CA TYR A 174 15.47 4.03 10.09
C TYR A 174 15.57 5.42 10.73
N SER A 175 16.75 5.80 11.14
CA SER A 175 17.03 7.14 11.69
C SER A 175 17.34 8.20 10.64
N LYS A 176 17.54 7.79 9.38
CA LYS A 176 17.88 8.67 8.25
C LYS A 176 16.94 8.48 7.06
N PRO A 177 16.81 9.49 6.17
CA PRO A 177 15.97 9.38 4.97
C PRO A 177 16.35 8.18 4.09
N LEU A 178 15.37 7.52 3.53
CA LEU A 178 15.52 6.25 2.76
C LEU A 178 16.38 6.38 1.49
N TRP A 179 16.54 7.58 0.92
CA TRP A 179 17.42 7.79 -0.24
C TRP A 179 18.90 7.54 0.13
N GLU A 180 19.30 7.84 1.37
CA GLU A 180 20.61 7.47 1.89
C GLU A 180 20.71 5.97 2.19
N CYS A 181 19.58 5.33 2.50
CA CYS A 181 19.52 3.92 2.86
C CYS A 181 19.40 2.98 1.64
N ARG A 182 18.94 3.44 0.47
CA ARG A 182 18.79 2.59 -0.73
C ARG A 182 20.09 1.90 -1.14
N LYS A 183 21.21 2.60 -1.09
CA LYS A 183 22.54 2.02 -1.37
C LYS A 183 22.90 0.90 -0.38
N TRP A 184 22.36 0.96 0.83
CA TRP A 184 22.62 0.01 1.91
C TRP A 184 21.70 -1.21 1.84
N LEU A 185 20.41 -1.05 1.52
CA LEU A 185 19.45 -2.14 1.34
C LEU A 185 19.86 -3.09 0.20
N ILE A 186 20.46 -2.55 -0.86
CA ILE A 186 21.03 -3.36 -1.96
C ILE A 186 22.22 -4.18 -1.44
N LYS A 187 23.04 -3.63 -0.55
CA LYS A 187 24.15 -4.37 0.08
C LYS A 187 23.65 -5.47 1.02
N ILE A 188 22.65 -5.20 1.87
CA ILE A 188 22.11 -6.20 2.82
C ILE A 188 21.49 -7.38 2.08
N LYS A 189 20.70 -7.15 1.01
CA LYS A 189 20.16 -8.25 0.18
C LYS A 189 21.24 -9.12 -0.46
N LYS A 190 22.44 -8.58 -0.66
CA LYS A 190 23.59 -9.32 -1.20
C LYS A 190 24.33 -10.17 -0.16
N TYR A 191 24.16 -9.87 1.14
CA TYR A 191 24.75 -10.62 2.25
C TYR A 191 23.80 -11.65 2.89
N LEU A 192 22.48 -11.58 2.59
CA LEU A 192 21.47 -12.52 3.07
C LEU A 192 21.08 -13.58 2.02
N ARG A 193 21.75 -13.58 0.87
CA ARG A 193 21.77 -14.66 -0.13
C ARG A 193 23.10 -15.41 -0.06
#